data_6b2b65be4c58e863e3bf2a0815de86d3
#
_entry.id   6b2b65be4c58e863e3bf2a0815de86d3
#
_cell.length_a   1.000
_cell.length_b   1.000
_cell.length_c   1.000
_cell.angle_alpha   90.00
_cell.angle_beta   90.00
_cell.angle_gamma   90.00
#
_symmetry.space_group_name_H-M   'P 1'
#
loop_
_entity.id
_entity.type
_entity.pdbx_description
1 polymer ?
#
loop_
_entity_poly.entity_id
_entity_poly.type
_entity_poly.pdbx_seq_one_letter_code
_entity_poly.pdbx_strand_id
1 'polypeptide(L)'
;KDIAEILSNIYNVRLVVSTDGRQIQEVYNWADIVWLEWANEMAIEITNKLPKVGKTIICRLHRYEAFTPFIQKINWNNIDYLILVAEHMKKPLKTYHPNIYTHIKNKIIVISNGLNLNKFKFKMRQPGYDIAVVAHINHRKEPAFWLQIIGMLKKINKKYTLHIAGDFQDPTYEYYFNYFIKNTDLSENVKIYGWVKDVNAFLEDKNYILSTSIHEGHPYNIAEAMARGLKPIIQNYAGSKTQWPNELIYNYIFEIPDLLSNNYNSNEYRKFVETEWSLERQINNIFKLL
;
A
#
# COMPACT_ATOMS: atom_id res chain seq x y z
N LYS A 1 -13.18 -3.05 3.96
CA LYS A 1 -14.41 -2.45 4.53
C LYS A 1 -15.20 -1.74 3.43
N ASP A 2 -14.63 -0.74 2.77
CA ASP A 2 -15.33 0.06 1.73
C ASP A 2 -15.89 -0.80 0.58
N ILE A 3 -15.16 -1.82 0.13
CA ILE A 3 -15.64 -2.78 -0.89
C ILE A 3 -16.89 -3.51 -0.40
N ALA A 4 -16.85 -4.08 0.81
CA ALA A 4 -17.98 -4.83 1.38
C ALA A 4 -19.22 -3.93 1.56
N GLU A 5 -19.02 -2.69 1.98
CA GLU A 5 -20.09 -1.70 2.15
C GLU A 5 -20.80 -1.39 0.81
N ILE A 6 -20.04 -1.19 -0.27
CA ILE A 6 -20.62 -0.94 -1.60
C ILE A 6 -21.30 -2.19 -2.14
N LEU A 7 -20.69 -3.37 -2.01
CA LEU A 7 -21.28 -4.63 -2.46
C LEU A 7 -22.58 -4.94 -1.72
N SER A 8 -22.74 -4.52 -0.45
CA SER A 8 -23.96 -4.72 0.34
C SER A 8 -25.19 -4.01 -0.23
N ASN A 9 -25.01 -3.04 -1.12
CA ASN A 9 -26.13 -2.39 -1.81
C ASN A 9 -26.79 -3.27 -2.90
N ILE A 10 -26.07 -4.33 -3.36
CA ILE A 10 -26.50 -5.18 -4.46
C ILE A 10 -26.59 -6.65 -4.06
N TYR A 11 -25.70 -7.09 -3.17
CA TYR A 11 -25.59 -8.46 -2.70
C TYR A 11 -25.87 -8.57 -1.21
N ASN A 12 -26.27 -9.76 -0.75
CA ASN A 12 -26.29 -10.08 0.67
C ASN A 12 -24.84 -10.35 1.13
N VAL A 13 -24.22 -9.40 1.82
CA VAL A 13 -22.81 -9.49 2.24
C VAL A 13 -22.69 -9.74 3.75
N ARG A 14 -21.92 -10.75 4.12
CA ARG A 14 -21.49 -10.99 5.50
C ARG A 14 -19.98 -10.81 5.60
N LEU A 15 -19.54 -9.74 6.28
CA LEU A 15 -18.13 -9.50 6.56
C LEU A 15 -17.74 -10.24 7.85
N VAL A 16 -16.80 -11.17 7.75
CA VAL A 16 -16.30 -11.95 8.89
C VAL A 16 -14.86 -11.56 9.19
N VAL A 17 -14.64 -11.10 10.44
CA VAL A 17 -13.32 -10.88 11.02
C VAL A 17 -13.27 -11.72 12.29
N SER A 18 -12.95 -13.00 12.16
CA SER A 18 -13.00 -13.97 13.25
C SER A 18 -11.95 -15.06 13.07
N THR A 19 -11.50 -15.63 14.18
CA THR A 19 -10.70 -16.86 14.25
C THR A 19 -11.53 -18.05 14.72
N ASP A 20 -12.82 -17.85 15.02
CA ASP A 20 -13.73 -18.95 15.42
C ASP A 20 -14.12 -19.79 14.20
N GLY A 21 -13.63 -21.03 14.17
CA GLY A 21 -13.86 -21.96 13.07
C GLY A 21 -15.34 -22.30 12.84
N ARG A 22 -16.20 -22.27 13.89
CA ARG A 22 -17.64 -22.53 13.75
C ARG A 22 -18.34 -21.39 13.02
N GLN A 23 -18.04 -20.16 13.41
CA GLN A 23 -18.57 -18.95 12.75
C GLN A 23 -18.13 -18.89 11.29
N ILE A 24 -16.87 -19.19 11.02
CA ILE A 24 -16.32 -19.21 9.66
C ILE A 24 -17.04 -20.26 8.81
N GLN A 25 -17.22 -21.48 9.34
CA GLN A 25 -17.92 -22.57 8.64
C GLN A 25 -19.38 -22.25 8.37
N GLU A 26 -20.10 -21.65 9.34
CA GLU A 26 -21.48 -21.23 9.18
C GLU A 26 -21.64 -20.25 8.02
N VAL A 27 -20.82 -19.18 8.01
CA VAL A 27 -20.86 -18.16 6.96
C VAL A 27 -20.38 -18.72 5.61
N TYR A 28 -19.36 -19.59 5.63
CA TYR A 28 -18.92 -20.27 4.42
C TYR A 28 -20.05 -21.12 3.81
N ASN A 29 -20.79 -21.89 4.61
CA ASN A 29 -21.89 -22.73 4.13
C ASN A 29 -23.04 -21.88 3.53
N TRP A 30 -23.30 -20.70 4.09
CA TRP A 30 -24.32 -19.78 3.65
C TRP A 30 -23.94 -19.09 2.30
N ALA A 31 -22.68 -18.83 2.02
CA ALA A 31 -22.24 -18.01 0.90
C ALA A 31 -22.25 -18.79 -0.42
N ASP A 32 -22.70 -18.17 -1.51
CA ASP A 32 -22.50 -18.63 -2.89
C ASP A 32 -21.13 -18.17 -3.42
N ILE A 33 -20.70 -16.96 -3.02
CA ILE A 33 -19.40 -16.38 -3.36
C ILE A 33 -18.62 -16.17 -2.08
N VAL A 34 -17.42 -16.74 -1.99
CA VAL A 34 -16.50 -16.61 -0.87
C VAL A 34 -15.33 -15.71 -1.26
N TRP A 35 -15.20 -14.56 -0.60
CA TRP A 35 -14.10 -13.63 -0.82
C TRP A 35 -13.08 -13.75 0.31
N LEU A 36 -11.89 -14.24 -0.02
CA LEU A 36 -10.73 -14.32 0.87
C LEU A 36 -9.84 -13.08 0.64
N GLU A 37 -9.90 -12.11 1.55
CA GLU A 37 -9.17 -10.84 1.40
C GLU A 37 -7.65 -11.00 1.46
N TRP A 38 -7.15 -12.10 2.05
CA TRP A 38 -5.73 -12.40 2.19
C TRP A 38 -5.43 -13.85 1.81
N ALA A 39 -4.32 -14.06 1.08
CA ALA A 39 -3.80 -15.40 0.78
C ALA A 39 -2.94 -15.93 1.96
N ASN A 40 -3.53 -16.00 3.15
CA ASN A 40 -2.91 -16.34 4.42
C ASN A 40 -3.46 -17.63 5.03
N GLU A 41 -3.33 -17.81 6.35
CA GLU A 41 -3.81 -18.98 7.10
C GLU A 41 -5.29 -19.25 6.87
N MET A 42 -6.14 -18.21 6.80
CA MET A 42 -7.56 -18.37 6.53
C MET A 42 -7.82 -19.01 5.16
N ALA A 43 -7.09 -18.57 4.14
CA ALA A 43 -7.18 -19.16 2.80
C ALA A 43 -6.73 -20.63 2.80
N ILE A 44 -5.68 -20.97 3.56
CA ILE A 44 -5.21 -22.35 3.73
C ILE A 44 -6.31 -23.20 4.37
N GLU A 45 -6.86 -22.77 5.50
CA GLU A 45 -7.89 -23.49 6.23
C GLU A 45 -9.14 -23.75 5.36
N ILE A 46 -9.68 -22.71 4.75
CA ILE A 46 -10.89 -22.80 3.93
C ILE A 46 -10.66 -23.69 2.72
N THR A 47 -9.57 -23.50 1.99
CA THR A 47 -9.35 -24.25 0.73
C THR A 47 -9.00 -25.70 0.94
N ASN A 48 -8.43 -26.08 2.09
CA ASN A 48 -8.06 -27.46 2.37
C ASN A 48 -9.11 -28.23 3.19
N LYS A 49 -9.90 -27.55 4.02
CA LYS A 49 -10.80 -28.24 4.97
C LYS A 49 -12.28 -28.16 4.60
N LEU A 50 -12.70 -27.14 3.85
CA LEU A 50 -14.11 -26.97 3.52
C LEU A 50 -14.42 -27.42 2.09
N PRO A 51 -15.55 -28.16 1.87
CA PRO A 51 -15.91 -28.67 0.55
C PRO A 51 -16.30 -27.52 -0.37
N LYS A 52 -15.71 -27.46 -1.57
CA LYS A 52 -16.09 -26.53 -2.61
C LYS A 52 -17.24 -27.12 -3.44
N VAL A 53 -18.48 -26.95 -3.00
CA VAL A 53 -19.67 -27.41 -3.75
C VAL A 53 -20.56 -26.20 -4.08
N GLY A 54 -20.75 -25.93 -5.36
CA GLY A 54 -21.62 -24.85 -5.82
C GLY A 54 -21.16 -23.43 -5.47
N LYS A 55 -19.87 -23.23 -5.13
CA LYS A 55 -19.32 -21.96 -4.65
C LYS A 55 -18.26 -21.42 -5.60
N THR A 56 -18.26 -20.09 -5.76
CA THR A 56 -17.14 -19.36 -6.37
C THR A 56 -16.22 -18.84 -5.24
N ILE A 57 -14.94 -19.19 -5.30
CA ILE A 57 -13.94 -18.73 -4.30
C ILE A 57 -12.96 -17.78 -4.96
N ILE A 58 -12.97 -16.54 -4.49
CA ILE A 58 -12.08 -15.46 -4.91
C ILE A 58 -11.04 -15.25 -3.81
N CYS A 59 -9.77 -15.27 -4.15
CA CYS A 59 -8.70 -14.95 -3.23
C CYS A 59 -7.99 -13.68 -3.69
N ARG A 60 -7.77 -12.73 -2.79
CA ARG A 60 -7.00 -11.52 -3.06
C ARG A 60 -5.65 -11.60 -2.38
N LEU A 61 -4.60 -11.44 -3.17
CA LEU A 61 -3.23 -11.54 -2.71
C LEU A 61 -2.63 -10.14 -2.63
N HIS A 62 -2.17 -9.80 -1.46
CA HIS A 62 -1.39 -8.60 -1.22
C HIS A 62 0.11 -8.89 -1.30
N ARG A 63 0.93 -7.88 -1.00
CA ARG A 63 2.36 -7.99 -1.21
C ARG A 63 3.05 -9.06 -0.36
N TYR A 64 2.73 -9.10 0.95
CA TYR A 64 3.55 -9.90 1.87
C TYR A 64 3.40 -11.40 1.62
N GLU A 65 2.24 -11.87 1.22
CA GLU A 65 1.97 -13.28 1.02
C GLU A 65 2.81 -13.87 -0.13
N ALA A 66 3.09 -13.06 -1.16
CA ALA A 66 3.92 -13.50 -2.27
C ALA A 66 5.36 -13.90 -1.86
N PHE A 67 5.78 -13.51 -0.65
CA PHE A 67 7.09 -13.81 -0.07
C PHE A 67 7.02 -14.76 1.14
N THR A 68 5.86 -15.38 1.38
CA THR A 68 5.64 -16.27 2.53
C THR A 68 5.35 -17.69 2.09
N PRO A 69 5.52 -18.69 2.99
CA PRO A 69 5.16 -20.08 2.72
C PRO A 69 3.66 -20.35 2.55
N PHE A 70 2.78 -19.38 2.81
CA PHE A 70 1.32 -19.55 2.68
C PHE A 70 0.93 -19.98 1.27
N ILE A 71 1.54 -19.37 0.25
CA ILE A 71 1.30 -19.67 -1.17
C ILE A 71 1.44 -21.18 -1.47
N GLN A 72 2.39 -21.87 -0.80
CA GLN A 72 2.64 -23.29 -1.02
C GLN A 72 1.59 -24.19 -0.34
N LYS A 73 0.85 -23.68 0.65
CA LYS A 73 -0.08 -24.46 1.47
C LYS A 73 -1.55 -24.30 1.03
N ILE A 74 -1.86 -23.29 0.24
CA ILE A 74 -3.23 -23.06 -0.29
C ILE A 74 -3.55 -24.12 -1.33
N ASN A 75 -4.76 -24.70 -1.26
CA ASN A 75 -5.28 -25.58 -2.30
C ASN A 75 -5.83 -24.74 -3.48
N TRP A 76 -4.97 -24.45 -4.41
CA TRP A 76 -5.28 -23.61 -5.58
C TRP A 76 -6.32 -24.21 -6.54
N ASN A 77 -6.60 -25.53 -6.44
CA ASN A 77 -7.71 -26.13 -7.21
C ASN A 77 -9.07 -25.56 -6.78
N ASN A 78 -9.20 -25.21 -5.50
CA ASN A 78 -10.42 -24.65 -4.92
C ASN A 78 -10.57 -23.13 -5.10
N ILE A 79 -9.58 -22.43 -5.63
CA ILE A 79 -9.67 -20.99 -5.97
C ILE A 79 -10.10 -20.87 -7.43
N ASP A 80 -11.12 -20.06 -7.69
CA ASP A 80 -11.57 -19.73 -9.06
C ASP A 80 -10.84 -18.52 -9.62
N TYR A 81 -10.69 -17.47 -8.80
CA TYR A 81 -10.01 -16.24 -9.19
C TYR A 81 -9.00 -15.82 -8.15
N LEU A 82 -7.80 -15.47 -8.62
CA LEU A 82 -6.75 -14.84 -7.81
C LEU A 82 -6.60 -13.39 -8.22
N ILE A 83 -6.99 -12.48 -7.36
CA ILE A 83 -6.81 -11.04 -7.58
C ILE A 83 -5.44 -10.64 -7.07
N LEU A 84 -4.62 -10.05 -7.95
CA LEU A 84 -3.40 -9.34 -7.58
C LEU A 84 -3.66 -7.84 -7.55
N VAL A 85 -3.12 -7.17 -6.53
CA VAL A 85 -3.30 -5.72 -6.34
C VAL A 85 -2.47 -4.86 -7.31
N ALA A 86 -1.55 -5.47 -8.06
CA ALA A 86 -0.75 -4.79 -9.09
C ALA A 86 -0.12 -5.82 -10.05
N GLU A 87 0.12 -5.40 -11.29
CA GLU A 87 0.69 -6.26 -12.35
C GLU A 87 2.06 -6.85 -11.98
N HIS A 88 2.92 -6.04 -11.38
CA HIS A 88 4.28 -6.45 -11.00
C HIS A 88 4.30 -7.57 -9.94
N MET A 89 3.18 -7.81 -9.23
CA MET A 89 3.05 -8.90 -8.27
C MET A 89 3.10 -10.30 -8.91
N LYS A 90 2.90 -10.40 -10.22
CA LYS A 90 3.12 -11.66 -10.97
C LYS A 90 4.57 -12.11 -10.91
N LYS A 91 5.53 -11.16 -10.87
CA LYS A 91 6.96 -11.48 -10.89
C LYS A 91 7.43 -12.23 -9.63
N PRO A 92 7.15 -11.80 -8.39
CA PRO A 92 7.46 -12.57 -7.19
C PRO A 92 6.84 -13.97 -7.21
N LEU A 93 5.57 -14.11 -7.61
CA LEU A 93 4.92 -15.41 -7.71
C LEU A 93 5.65 -16.33 -8.70
N LYS A 94 6.00 -15.81 -9.88
CA LYS A 94 6.75 -16.57 -10.89
C LYS A 94 8.15 -16.95 -10.41
N THR A 95 8.82 -16.06 -9.65
CA THR A 95 10.21 -16.28 -9.21
C THR A 95 10.30 -17.24 -8.04
N TYR A 96 9.46 -17.07 -7.02
CA TYR A 96 9.55 -17.83 -5.76
C TYR A 96 8.62 -19.05 -5.70
N HIS A 97 7.57 -19.08 -6.56
CA HIS A 97 6.57 -20.15 -6.62
C HIS A 97 6.25 -20.56 -8.07
N PRO A 98 7.26 -20.94 -8.90
CA PRO A 98 7.09 -21.14 -10.33
C PRO A 98 6.06 -22.23 -10.70
N ASN A 99 6.04 -23.34 -9.97
CA ASN A 99 5.08 -24.43 -10.21
C ASN A 99 3.64 -23.98 -9.92
N ILE A 100 3.45 -23.26 -8.80
CA ILE A 100 2.13 -22.71 -8.43
C ILE A 100 1.71 -21.66 -9.46
N TYR A 101 2.60 -20.74 -9.80
CA TYR A 101 2.31 -19.71 -10.82
C TYR A 101 1.84 -20.34 -12.15
N THR A 102 2.51 -21.39 -12.61
CA THR A 102 2.14 -22.10 -13.83
C THR A 102 0.73 -22.70 -13.72
N HIS A 103 0.37 -23.22 -12.56
CA HIS A 103 -0.94 -23.80 -12.28
C HIS A 103 -2.05 -22.74 -12.22
N ILE A 104 -1.78 -21.58 -11.62
CA ILE A 104 -2.81 -20.57 -11.34
C ILE A 104 -2.85 -19.40 -12.34
N LYS A 105 -1.90 -19.28 -13.26
CA LYS A 105 -1.72 -18.10 -14.13
C LYS A 105 -2.99 -17.69 -14.88
N ASN A 106 -3.84 -18.65 -15.26
CA ASN A 106 -5.09 -18.41 -15.99
C ASN A 106 -6.24 -17.94 -15.06
N LYS A 107 -6.07 -18.03 -13.74
CA LYS A 107 -7.01 -17.55 -12.72
C LYS A 107 -6.65 -16.14 -12.22
N ILE A 108 -5.49 -15.62 -12.63
CA ILE A 108 -4.98 -14.32 -12.16
C ILE A 108 -5.68 -13.18 -12.86
N ILE A 109 -6.25 -12.29 -12.06
CA ILE A 109 -6.83 -11.01 -12.47
C ILE A 109 -6.12 -9.91 -11.70
N VAL A 110 -5.80 -8.80 -12.36
CA VAL A 110 -5.21 -7.63 -11.69
C VAL A 110 -6.28 -6.60 -11.43
N ILE A 111 -6.55 -6.33 -10.16
CA ILE A 111 -7.46 -5.28 -9.71
C ILE A 111 -6.74 -4.46 -8.65
N SER A 112 -6.33 -3.26 -9.02
CA SER A 112 -5.64 -2.33 -8.14
C SER A 112 -6.52 -1.89 -6.97
N ASN A 113 -5.89 -1.54 -5.85
CA ASN A 113 -6.62 -0.97 -4.73
C ASN A 113 -7.19 0.40 -5.10
N GLY A 114 -8.42 0.66 -4.72
CA GLY A 114 -9.06 1.95 -4.92
C GLY A 114 -9.11 2.77 -3.64
N LEU A 115 -9.01 4.08 -3.79
CA LEU A 115 -9.10 5.05 -2.72
C LEU A 115 -10.47 5.72 -2.73
N ASN A 116 -11.16 5.76 -1.58
CA ASN A 116 -12.37 6.56 -1.41
C ASN A 116 -11.99 8.04 -1.33
N LEU A 117 -12.04 8.71 -2.48
CA LEU A 117 -11.59 10.10 -2.64
C LEU A 117 -12.39 11.12 -1.83
N ASN A 118 -13.63 10.78 -1.44
CA ASN A 118 -14.45 11.65 -0.58
C ASN A 118 -13.85 11.80 0.83
N LYS A 119 -13.01 10.86 1.25
CA LYS A 119 -12.30 10.92 2.53
C LYS A 119 -11.08 11.85 2.51
N PHE A 120 -10.64 12.30 1.32
CA PHE A 120 -9.40 13.07 1.12
C PHE A 120 -9.70 14.39 0.42
N LYS A 121 -9.90 15.44 1.22
CA LYS A 121 -10.20 16.78 0.70
C LYS A 121 -8.99 17.34 -0.04
N PHE A 122 -9.18 17.65 -1.32
CA PHE A 122 -8.15 18.26 -2.15
C PHE A 122 -7.81 19.70 -1.67
N LYS A 123 -6.54 20.05 -1.76
CA LYS A 123 -6.03 21.39 -1.50
C LYS A 123 -4.91 21.71 -2.48
N MET A 124 -5.01 22.85 -3.16
CA MET A 124 -3.90 23.41 -3.93
C MET A 124 -2.72 23.69 -2.99
N ARG A 125 -1.55 23.26 -3.40
CA ARG A 125 -0.32 23.43 -2.62
C ARG A 125 0.75 24.09 -3.46
N GLN A 126 1.77 24.60 -2.79
CA GLN A 126 2.95 25.19 -3.36
C GLN A 126 4.19 24.42 -2.90
N PRO A 127 5.31 24.49 -3.65
CA PRO A 127 6.59 24.03 -3.16
C PRO A 127 6.88 24.61 -1.77
N GLY A 128 7.44 23.79 -0.89
CA GLY A 128 7.75 24.16 0.48
C GLY A 128 8.87 23.30 1.05
N TYR A 129 8.88 23.13 2.36
CA TYR A 129 9.98 22.46 3.04
C TYR A 129 9.52 21.28 3.92
N ASP A 130 8.21 21.06 4.05
CA ASP A 130 7.64 20.05 4.94
C ASP A 130 7.39 18.75 4.19
N ILE A 131 8.17 17.72 4.53
CA ILE A 131 8.15 16.40 3.91
C ILE A 131 7.52 15.42 4.89
N ALA A 132 6.42 14.79 4.49
CA ALA A 132 5.75 13.75 5.28
C ALA A 132 6.29 12.36 4.96
N VAL A 133 6.31 11.51 5.98
CA VAL A 133 6.36 10.05 5.87
C VAL A 133 5.17 9.51 6.65
N VAL A 134 4.38 8.63 6.05
CA VAL A 134 3.27 7.92 6.70
C VAL A 134 3.51 6.41 6.51
N ALA A 135 4.04 5.74 7.53
CA ALA A 135 4.40 4.33 7.44
C ALA A 135 4.70 3.72 8.79
N HIS A 136 4.45 2.41 8.97
CA HIS A 136 5.13 1.65 10.02
C HIS A 136 6.64 1.68 9.79
N ILE A 137 7.40 2.00 10.82
CA ILE A 137 8.86 2.15 10.74
C ILE A 137 9.51 0.77 10.87
N ASN A 138 9.84 0.18 9.74
CA ASN A 138 10.47 -1.15 9.63
C ASN A 138 11.42 -1.22 8.43
N HIS A 139 12.21 -2.29 8.33
CA HIS A 139 13.23 -2.48 7.29
C HIS A 139 12.71 -2.30 5.86
N ARG A 140 11.44 -2.64 5.58
CA ARG A 140 10.88 -2.54 4.21
C ARG A 140 10.71 -1.10 3.74
N LYS A 141 10.62 -0.18 4.67
CA LYS A 141 10.47 1.26 4.41
C LYS A 141 11.82 1.99 4.34
N GLU A 142 12.94 1.27 4.54
CA GLU A 142 14.30 1.82 4.53
C GLU A 142 14.42 3.13 5.34
N PRO A 143 14.02 3.11 6.63
CA PRO A 143 13.91 4.35 7.41
C PRO A 143 15.26 5.05 7.62
N ALA A 144 16.39 4.35 7.51
CA ALA A 144 17.71 4.97 7.56
C ALA A 144 17.91 6.00 6.43
N PHE A 145 17.32 5.77 5.24
CA PHE A 145 17.38 6.74 4.14
C PHE A 145 16.63 8.04 4.46
N TRP A 146 15.59 8.02 5.29
CA TRP A 146 14.90 9.24 5.69
C TRP A 146 15.85 10.22 6.34
N LEU A 147 16.72 9.74 7.25
CA LEU A 147 17.70 10.56 7.94
C LEU A 147 18.80 11.05 7.01
N GLN A 148 19.24 10.23 6.06
CA GLN A 148 20.22 10.63 5.05
C GLN A 148 19.65 11.69 4.11
N ILE A 149 18.41 11.53 3.65
CA ILE A 149 17.73 12.46 2.78
C ILE A 149 17.54 13.82 3.45
N ILE A 150 17.03 13.85 4.69
CA ILE A 150 16.82 15.12 5.37
C ILE A 150 18.17 15.79 5.72
N GLY A 151 19.21 15.02 6.06
CA GLY A 151 20.55 15.54 6.27
C GLY A 151 21.15 16.19 5.03
N MET A 152 20.95 15.59 3.87
CA MET A 152 21.33 16.15 2.57
C MET A 152 20.53 17.42 2.24
N LEU A 153 19.21 17.39 2.38
CA LEU A 153 18.36 18.54 2.11
C LEU A 153 18.61 19.72 3.05
N LYS A 154 18.93 19.46 4.33
CA LYS A 154 19.33 20.50 5.29
C LYS A 154 20.56 21.28 4.83
N LYS A 155 21.53 20.62 4.17
CA LYS A 155 22.70 21.31 3.61
C LYS A 155 22.34 22.28 2.49
N ILE A 156 21.27 22.00 1.74
CA ILE A 156 20.76 22.87 0.69
C ILE A 156 19.94 24.00 1.30
N ASN A 157 19.02 23.68 2.21
CA ASN A 157 18.21 24.65 2.93
C ASN A 157 17.82 24.13 4.32
N LYS A 158 18.18 24.87 5.36
CA LYS A 158 17.92 24.50 6.76
C LYS A 158 16.42 24.42 7.12
N LYS A 159 15.53 24.94 6.29
CA LYS A 159 14.08 24.89 6.51
C LYS A 159 13.48 23.51 6.28
N TYR A 160 14.13 22.64 5.49
CA TYR A 160 13.59 21.30 5.25
C TYR A 160 13.36 20.55 6.55
N THR A 161 12.15 20.04 6.72
CA THR A 161 11.71 19.28 7.89
C THR A 161 11.04 17.99 7.46
N LEU A 162 11.44 16.90 8.09
CA LEU A 162 10.87 15.58 7.92
C LEU A 162 9.87 15.30 9.04
N HIS A 163 8.63 15.01 8.68
CA HIS A 163 7.53 14.68 9.59
C HIS A 163 7.19 13.20 9.44
N ILE A 164 7.37 12.41 10.49
CA ILE A 164 7.20 10.96 10.47
C ILE A 164 5.99 10.58 11.30
N ALA A 165 4.96 10.04 10.64
CA ALA A 165 3.78 9.45 11.26
C ALA A 165 3.84 7.92 11.14
N GLY A 166 3.92 7.23 12.27
CA GLY A 166 3.99 5.77 12.39
C GLY A 166 4.84 5.32 13.56
N ASP A 167 4.64 4.07 13.95
CA ASP A 167 5.34 3.46 15.08
C ASP A 167 6.54 2.63 14.61
N PHE A 168 7.57 2.60 15.44
CA PHE A 168 8.70 1.69 15.29
C PHE A 168 8.23 0.25 15.53
N GLN A 169 8.39 -0.62 14.53
CA GLN A 169 8.13 -2.06 14.65
C GLN A 169 9.40 -2.84 15.05
N ASP A 170 10.55 -2.18 15.06
CA ASP A 170 11.84 -2.73 15.45
C ASP A 170 12.55 -1.72 16.37
N PRO A 171 12.83 -2.07 17.64
CA PRO A 171 13.49 -1.18 18.59
C PRO A 171 14.91 -0.78 18.17
N THR A 172 15.56 -1.55 17.29
CA THR A 172 16.89 -1.21 16.74
C THR A 172 16.82 0.08 15.91
N TYR A 173 15.73 0.25 15.12
CA TYR A 173 15.54 1.50 14.38
C TYR A 173 15.25 2.68 15.29
N GLU A 174 14.47 2.50 16.36
CA GLU A 174 14.21 3.55 17.34
C GLU A 174 15.48 4.02 18.01
N TYR A 175 16.31 3.06 18.46
CA TYR A 175 17.63 3.36 19.04
C TYR A 175 18.52 4.11 18.05
N TYR A 176 18.61 3.64 16.80
CA TYR A 176 19.40 4.27 15.76
C TYR A 176 18.92 5.70 15.45
N PHE A 177 17.62 5.93 15.35
CA PHE A 177 17.05 7.25 15.10
C PHE A 177 17.42 8.24 16.20
N ASN A 178 17.20 7.86 17.46
CA ASN A 178 17.53 8.70 18.62
C ASN A 178 19.02 9.06 18.64
N TYR A 179 19.88 8.06 18.41
CA TYR A 179 21.32 8.27 18.32
C TYR A 179 21.69 9.20 17.16
N PHE A 180 21.23 8.89 15.95
CA PHE A 180 21.64 9.60 14.74
C PHE A 180 21.17 11.06 14.76
N ILE A 181 19.89 11.32 15.07
CA ILE A 181 19.33 12.68 15.15
C ILE A 181 20.11 13.54 16.11
N LYS A 182 20.44 13.00 17.30
CA LYS A 182 21.20 13.73 18.33
C LYS A 182 22.63 14.04 17.90
N ASN A 183 23.30 13.11 17.20
CA ASN A 183 24.71 13.22 16.87
C ASN A 183 25.02 13.89 15.52
N THR A 184 23.98 14.18 14.72
CA THR A 184 24.10 14.78 13.38
C THR A 184 23.40 16.13 13.22
N ASP A 185 23.05 16.77 14.35
CA ASP A 185 22.38 18.09 14.36
C ASP A 185 21.07 18.10 13.53
N LEU A 186 20.28 17.02 13.62
CA LEU A 186 19.00 16.92 12.91
C LEU A 186 17.77 17.15 13.81
N SER A 187 17.96 17.51 15.08
CA SER A 187 16.87 17.62 16.06
C SER A 187 15.78 18.60 15.66
N GLU A 188 16.13 19.69 14.99
CA GLU A 188 15.16 20.67 14.48
C GLU A 188 14.52 20.27 13.14
N ASN A 189 15.12 19.31 12.43
CA ASN A 189 14.70 18.92 11.09
C ASN A 189 13.92 17.60 11.03
N VAL A 190 13.81 16.85 12.13
CA VAL A 190 13.07 15.59 12.20
C VAL A 190 12.06 15.64 13.32
N LYS A 191 10.80 15.38 12.98
CA LYS A 191 9.68 15.33 13.93
C LYS A 191 9.00 13.98 13.84
N ILE A 192 9.00 13.24 14.95
CA ILE A 192 8.38 11.91 15.05
C ILE A 192 7.08 12.05 15.84
N TYR A 193 5.95 11.67 15.23
CA TYR A 193 4.60 11.84 15.78
C TYR A 193 4.05 10.54 16.39
N GLY A 194 4.72 9.40 16.17
CA GLY A 194 4.14 8.10 16.50
C GLY A 194 2.92 7.78 15.62
N TRP A 195 2.04 6.93 16.10
CA TRP A 195 0.82 6.58 15.39
C TRP A 195 -0.18 7.74 15.37
N VAL A 196 -0.53 8.21 14.17
CA VAL A 196 -1.55 9.25 13.97
C VAL A 196 -2.89 8.63 13.59
N LYS A 197 -3.96 9.02 14.30
CA LYS A 197 -5.33 8.53 14.02
C LYS A 197 -5.93 9.18 12.76
N ASP A 198 -5.62 10.46 12.55
CA ASP A 198 -6.12 11.24 11.42
C ASP A 198 -4.96 11.63 10.50
N VAL A 199 -4.75 10.82 9.47
CA VAL A 199 -3.74 11.09 8.43
C VAL A 199 -4.09 12.34 7.62
N ASN A 200 -5.38 12.68 7.48
CA ASN A 200 -5.78 13.90 6.79
C ASN A 200 -5.31 15.15 7.54
N ALA A 201 -5.53 15.20 8.85
CA ALA A 201 -5.06 16.30 9.67
C ALA A 201 -3.51 16.38 9.66
N PHE A 202 -2.84 15.25 9.75
CA PHE A 202 -1.37 15.19 9.69
C PHE A 202 -0.81 15.75 8.37
N LEU A 203 -1.46 15.47 7.24
CA LEU A 203 -1.01 15.91 5.91
C LEU A 203 -1.43 17.35 5.57
N GLU A 204 -2.20 18.06 6.43
CA GLU A 204 -2.84 19.32 6.09
C GLU A 204 -1.88 20.45 5.72
N ASP A 205 -0.72 20.51 6.35
CA ASP A 205 0.30 21.55 6.19
C ASP A 205 1.59 21.05 5.51
N LYS A 206 1.60 19.81 4.98
CA LYS A 206 2.78 19.23 4.32
C LYS A 206 2.78 19.54 2.82
N ASN A 207 3.97 19.55 2.23
CA ASN A 207 4.16 19.83 0.81
C ASN A 207 4.43 18.52 0.02
N TYR A 208 5.14 17.59 0.64
CA TYR A 208 5.62 16.37 -0.02
C TYR A 208 5.29 15.14 0.78
N ILE A 209 5.15 14.00 0.08
CA ILE A 209 5.15 12.65 0.69
C ILE A 209 6.36 11.87 0.21
N LEU A 210 7.20 11.39 1.12
CA LEU A 210 8.38 10.59 0.83
C LEU A 210 8.08 9.10 1.01
N SER A 211 8.45 8.30 0.03
CA SER A 211 8.45 6.85 0.09
C SER A 211 9.80 6.28 -0.35
N THR A 212 10.46 5.59 0.56
CA THR A 212 11.74 4.89 0.35
C THR A 212 11.58 3.38 0.37
N SER A 213 10.37 2.90 0.15
CA SER A 213 10.05 1.47 0.23
C SER A 213 10.84 0.66 -0.81
N ILE A 214 11.41 -0.46 -0.37
CA ILE A 214 12.13 -1.39 -1.27
C ILE A 214 11.17 -2.26 -2.10
N HIS A 215 9.95 -2.43 -1.64
CA HIS A 215 8.89 -3.17 -2.33
C HIS A 215 7.51 -2.78 -1.82
N GLU A 216 6.58 -2.58 -2.73
CA GLU A 216 5.16 -2.32 -2.43
C GLU A 216 4.25 -3.19 -3.31
N GLY A 217 3.06 -3.50 -2.81
CA GLY A 217 1.96 -4.00 -3.64
C GLY A 217 1.22 -2.83 -4.26
N HIS A 218 0.54 -2.06 -3.40
CA HIS A 218 -0.11 -0.81 -3.75
C HIS A 218 -0.10 0.14 -2.53
N PRO A 219 0.81 1.13 -2.51
CA PRO A 219 0.99 1.99 -1.34
C PRO A 219 -0.09 3.06 -1.23
N TYR A 220 -1.02 2.88 -0.28
CA TYR A 220 -2.10 3.85 -0.02
C TYR A 220 -1.60 5.22 0.40
N ASN A 221 -0.56 5.30 1.23
CA ASN A 221 -0.01 6.56 1.73
C ASN A 221 0.38 7.55 0.62
N ILE A 222 0.91 7.05 -0.50
CA ILE A 222 1.23 7.88 -1.67
C ILE A 222 -0.06 8.37 -2.33
N ALA A 223 -1.02 7.47 -2.60
CA ALA A 223 -2.29 7.82 -3.22
C ALA A 223 -3.11 8.80 -2.36
N GLU A 224 -3.13 8.61 -1.03
CA GLU A 224 -3.78 9.48 -0.06
C GLU A 224 -3.18 10.91 -0.09
N ALA A 225 -1.85 11.00 -0.10
CA ALA A 225 -1.15 12.27 -0.18
C ALA A 225 -1.38 12.98 -1.52
N MET A 226 -1.29 12.25 -2.65
CA MET A 226 -1.60 12.78 -3.98
C MET A 226 -3.06 13.26 -4.09
N ALA A 227 -4.01 12.52 -3.51
CA ALA A 227 -5.42 12.92 -3.45
C ALA A 227 -5.61 14.26 -2.75
N ARG A 228 -4.74 14.60 -1.80
CA ARG A 228 -4.71 15.87 -1.09
C ARG A 228 -3.84 16.95 -1.76
N GLY A 229 -3.24 16.64 -2.91
CA GLY A 229 -2.42 17.56 -3.70
C GLY A 229 -0.95 17.66 -3.30
N LEU A 230 -0.44 16.73 -2.44
CA LEU A 230 0.98 16.68 -2.12
C LEU A 230 1.77 16.08 -3.28
N LYS A 231 2.96 16.60 -3.53
CA LYS A 231 3.91 16.01 -4.49
C LYS A 231 4.57 14.78 -3.88
N PRO A 232 4.48 13.61 -4.51
CA PRO A 232 5.21 12.43 -4.05
C PRO A 232 6.67 12.45 -4.47
N ILE A 233 7.52 11.83 -3.63
CA ILE A 233 8.94 11.54 -3.83
C ILE A 233 9.08 10.03 -3.65
N ILE A 234 9.18 9.28 -4.73
CA ILE A 234 9.03 7.82 -4.72
C ILE A 234 10.34 7.15 -5.11
N GLN A 235 10.84 6.25 -4.24
CA GLN A 235 11.97 5.40 -4.60
C GLN A 235 11.57 4.43 -5.71
N ASN A 236 12.51 4.18 -6.64
CA ASN A 236 12.34 3.17 -7.68
C ASN A 236 12.40 1.75 -7.09
N TYR A 237 11.25 1.20 -6.74
CA TYR A 237 11.08 -0.21 -6.39
C TYR A 237 10.53 -1.01 -7.57
N ALA A 238 10.63 -2.35 -7.52
CA ALA A 238 10.10 -3.21 -8.58
C ALA A 238 8.60 -2.99 -8.78
N GLY A 239 8.20 -2.38 -9.90
CA GLY A 239 6.82 -2.04 -10.25
C GLY A 239 6.45 -0.56 -10.06
N SER A 240 7.29 0.27 -9.46
CA SER A 240 7.00 1.70 -9.24
C SER A 240 6.64 2.42 -10.56
N LYS A 241 7.41 2.20 -11.63
CA LYS A 241 7.20 2.81 -12.95
C LYS A 241 5.91 2.37 -13.66
N THR A 242 5.27 1.31 -13.20
CA THR A 242 3.96 0.87 -13.71
C THR A 242 2.79 1.38 -12.88
N GLN A 243 3.10 1.99 -11.72
CA GLN A 243 2.11 2.47 -10.78
C GLN A 243 2.08 4.00 -10.66
N TRP A 244 3.20 4.67 -10.91
CA TRP A 244 3.36 6.10 -10.68
C TRP A 244 3.98 6.80 -11.88
N PRO A 245 3.72 8.09 -12.09
CA PRO A 245 4.40 8.91 -13.09
C PRO A 245 5.93 8.89 -12.88
N ASN A 246 6.67 8.69 -13.98
CA ASN A 246 8.12 8.51 -13.91
C ASN A 246 8.86 9.72 -13.34
N GLU A 247 8.35 10.93 -13.56
CA GLU A 247 8.89 12.21 -13.07
C GLU A 247 8.80 12.37 -11.54
N LEU A 248 8.10 11.47 -10.85
CA LEU A 248 7.96 11.43 -9.40
C LEU A 248 8.85 10.36 -8.76
N ILE A 249 9.60 9.60 -9.58
CA ILE A 249 10.40 8.45 -9.15
C ILE A 249 11.88 8.81 -9.21
N TYR A 250 12.60 8.58 -8.11
CA TYR A 250 14.07 8.70 -8.05
C TYR A 250 14.72 7.32 -7.93
N ASN A 251 15.93 7.17 -8.47
CA ASN A 251 16.78 5.97 -8.34
C ASN A 251 17.79 6.12 -7.19
N TYR A 252 18.34 7.32 -7.06
CA TYR A 252 19.37 7.64 -6.07
C TYR A 252 18.98 8.88 -5.26
N ILE A 253 19.32 8.90 -3.99
CA ILE A 253 18.92 9.99 -3.08
C ILE A 253 19.40 11.38 -3.54
N PHE A 254 20.49 11.47 -4.27
CA PHE A 254 21.03 12.73 -4.79
C PHE A 254 20.19 13.33 -5.95
N GLU A 255 19.25 12.56 -6.53
CA GLU A 255 18.28 13.05 -7.53
C GLU A 255 17.09 13.79 -6.88
N ILE A 256 16.90 13.65 -5.57
CA ILE A 256 15.74 14.23 -4.86
C ILE A 256 15.73 15.77 -4.93
N PRO A 257 16.83 16.51 -4.79
CA PRO A 257 16.80 17.96 -4.94
C PRO A 257 16.25 18.43 -6.28
N ASP A 258 16.65 17.79 -7.38
CA ASP A 258 16.14 18.09 -8.72
C ASP A 258 14.65 17.76 -8.82
N LEU A 259 14.24 16.61 -8.27
CA LEU A 259 12.83 16.23 -8.23
C LEU A 259 12.00 17.25 -7.44
N LEU A 260 12.50 17.78 -6.33
CA LEU A 260 11.81 18.81 -5.54
C LEU A 260 11.72 20.14 -6.29
N SER A 261 12.73 20.50 -7.09
CA SER A 261 12.78 21.75 -7.87
C SER A 261 11.93 21.71 -9.14
N ASN A 262 11.63 20.51 -9.66
CA ASN A 262 10.78 20.32 -10.83
C ASN A 262 9.35 20.75 -10.56
N ASN A 263 8.55 20.88 -11.65
CA ASN A 263 7.16 21.34 -11.60
C ASN A 263 6.36 20.71 -10.45
N TYR A 264 5.68 21.56 -9.69
CA TYR A 264 4.78 21.18 -8.62
C TYR A 264 3.33 21.42 -9.06
N ASN A 265 2.55 20.37 -9.29
CA ASN A 265 1.19 20.49 -9.80
C ASN A 265 0.19 19.64 -9.02
N SER A 266 -0.42 20.21 -7.99
CA SER A 266 -1.42 19.52 -7.14
C SER A 266 -2.59 18.94 -7.94
N ASN A 267 -3.03 19.62 -9.01
CA ASN A 267 -4.14 19.14 -9.84
C ASN A 267 -3.79 17.88 -10.60
N GLU A 268 -2.58 17.78 -11.12
CA GLU A 268 -2.11 16.57 -11.82
C GLU A 268 -2.01 15.39 -10.86
N TYR A 269 -1.50 15.59 -9.63
CA TYR A 269 -1.43 14.53 -8.62
C TYR A 269 -2.82 14.03 -8.25
N ARG A 270 -3.76 14.92 -8.00
CA ARG A 270 -5.15 14.59 -7.72
C ARG A 270 -5.81 13.87 -8.88
N LYS A 271 -5.70 14.39 -10.10
CA LYS A 271 -6.29 13.82 -11.32
C LYS A 271 -5.75 12.41 -11.58
N PHE A 272 -4.45 12.18 -11.35
CA PHE A 272 -3.85 10.86 -11.50
C PHE A 272 -4.53 9.84 -10.59
N VAL A 273 -4.73 10.15 -9.31
CA VAL A 273 -5.38 9.24 -8.36
C VAL A 273 -6.86 9.05 -8.69
N GLU A 274 -7.56 10.08 -9.14
CA GLU A 274 -8.95 9.98 -9.59
C GLU A 274 -9.10 9.02 -10.77
N THR A 275 -8.18 9.08 -11.72
CA THR A 275 -8.21 8.25 -12.92
C THR A 275 -7.75 6.82 -12.65
N GLU A 276 -6.64 6.64 -11.94
CA GLU A 276 -5.98 5.33 -11.83
C GLU A 276 -6.34 4.57 -10.55
N TRP A 277 -6.67 5.25 -9.45
CA TRP A 277 -6.74 4.69 -8.11
C TRP A 277 -8.05 4.99 -7.38
N SER A 278 -9.13 5.36 -8.10
CA SER A 278 -10.43 5.59 -7.47
C SER A 278 -11.08 4.27 -7.02
N LEU A 279 -11.82 4.33 -5.90
CA LEU A 279 -12.60 3.20 -5.39
C LEU A 279 -13.66 2.76 -6.42
N GLU A 280 -14.24 3.72 -7.14
CA GLU A 280 -15.21 3.43 -8.22
C GLU A 280 -14.61 2.53 -9.30
N ARG A 281 -13.40 2.84 -9.77
CA ARG A 281 -12.69 2.00 -10.76
C ARG A 281 -12.43 0.60 -10.22
N GLN A 282 -12.02 0.47 -8.97
CA GLN A 282 -11.82 -0.83 -8.32
C GLN A 282 -13.12 -1.63 -8.29
N ILE A 283 -14.20 -1.03 -7.85
CA ILE A 283 -15.53 -1.66 -7.74
C ILE A 283 -16.05 -2.09 -9.12
N ASN A 284 -15.93 -1.24 -10.14
CA ASN A 284 -16.33 -1.58 -11.51
C ASN A 284 -15.56 -2.79 -12.05
N ASN A 285 -14.29 -2.96 -11.69
CA ASN A 285 -13.53 -4.14 -12.07
C ASN A 285 -13.92 -5.39 -11.25
N ILE A 286 -14.31 -5.22 -9.99
CA ILE A 286 -14.84 -6.32 -9.17
C ILE A 286 -16.20 -6.80 -9.72
N PHE A 287 -17.11 -5.90 -10.10
CA PHE A 287 -18.38 -6.27 -10.68
C PHE A 287 -18.28 -7.07 -12.00
N LYS A 288 -17.22 -6.86 -12.77
CA LYS A 288 -16.98 -7.69 -13.98
C LYS A 288 -16.60 -9.13 -13.64
N LEU A 289 -16.23 -9.37 -12.41
CA LEU A 289 -15.81 -10.68 -11.91
C LEU A 289 -16.94 -11.44 -11.21
N LEU A 290 -17.88 -10.72 -10.59
CA LEU A 290 -19.06 -11.26 -9.89
C LEU A 290 -20.23 -11.48 -10.83
#